data_273bfdff851b8b432acee12a485c5292
#
_entry.id   273bfdff851b8b432acee12a485c5292
#
_cell.length_a   1.000
_cell.length_b   1.000
_cell.length_c   1.000
_cell.angle_alpha   90.00
_cell.angle_beta   90.00
_cell.angle_gamma   90.00
#
_symmetry.space_group_name_H-M   'P 1'
#
loop_
_entity.id
_entity.type
_entity.pdbx_description
1 polymer ?
#
loop_
_entity_poly.entity_id
_entity_poly.type
_entity_poly.pdbx_seq_one_letter_code
_entity_poly.pdbx_strand_id
1 'polypeptide(L)'
;TGAAGIINFVVLTAALSGANSGIYSASRMLFKLSVDGEVPKVFSKLSKRVVPNVAILTISFWIFLGFIVNMLLSMFNAASANIFVIVYSSSVLPGMVPWFIILISELNFRRNNPAELKDHPFKMPLYPAYNYFSLIALSVILLFMFFNPDTRISVSVGAVFLVIMSIIYKLRTQRQDKLA
;
A
#
# COMPACT_ATOMS: atom_id res chain seq x y z
N THR A 1 35.11 10.56 0.00
CA THR A 1 35.67 9.68 -1.05
C THR A 1 34.67 9.57 -2.19
N GLY A 2 35.13 9.57 -3.47
CA GLY A 2 34.24 9.56 -4.64
C GLY A 2 33.24 8.40 -4.68
N ALA A 3 33.62 7.23 -4.17
CA ALA A 3 32.72 6.06 -4.09
C ALA A 3 31.48 6.30 -3.21
N ALA A 4 31.64 6.97 -2.07
CA ALA A 4 30.51 7.31 -1.20
C ALA A 4 29.53 8.29 -1.89
N GLY A 5 30.04 9.25 -2.66
CA GLY A 5 29.22 10.17 -3.44
C GLY A 5 28.38 9.45 -4.52
N ILE A 6 28.99 8.49 -5.22
CA ILE A 6 28.28 7.68 -6.24
C ILE A 6 27.18 6.84 -5.60
N ILE A 7 27.48 6.16 -4.49
CA ILE A 7 26.48 5.34 -3.77
C ILE A 7 25.31 6.20 -3.31
N ASN A 8 25.58 7.35 -2.69
CA ASN A 8 24.54 8.27 -2.24
C ASN A 8 23.69 8.78 -3.41
N PHE A 9 24.27 9.09 -4.55
CA PHE A 9 23.53 9.50 -5.75
C PHE A 9 22.61 8.39 -6.25
N VAL A 10 23.09 7.14 -6.31
CA VAL A 10 22.29 5.98 -6.72
C VAL A 10 21.12 5.76 -5.74
N VAL A 11 21.38 5.80 -4.44
CA VAL A 11 20.35 5.65 -3.41
C VAL A 11 19.29 6.77 -3.53
N LEU A 12 19.74 8.02 -3.72
CA LEU A 12 18.82 9.17 -3.87
C LEU A 12 17.94 9.03 -5.12
N THR A 13 18.53 8.67 -6.26
CA THR A 13 17.76 8.49 -7.51
C THR A 13 16.79 7.32 -7.42
N ALA A 14 17.17 6.23 -6.77
CA ALA A 14 16.29 5.09 -6.51
C ALA A 14 15.10 5.49 -5.59
N ALA A 15 15.37 6.24 -4.52
CA ALA A 15 14.34 6.73 -3.61
C ALA A 15 13.36 7.68 -4.32
N LEU A 16 13.85 8.62 -5.13
CA LEU A 16 13.02 9.52 -5.93
C LEU A 16 12.15 8.77 -6.95
N SER A 17 12.71 7.76 -7.60
CA SER A 17 11.96 6.90 -8.53
C SER A 17 10.85 6.15 -7.82
N GLY A 18 11.15 5.57 -6.64
CA GLY A 18 10.14 4.90 -5.80
C GLY A 18 9.03 5.85 -5.35
N ALA A 19 9.37 7.06 -4.90
CA ALA A 19 8.40 8.08 -4.52
C ALA A 19 7.49 8.48 -5.69
N ASN A 20 8.05 8.69 -6.88
CA ASN A 20 7.28 9.02 -8.08
C ASN A 20 6.31 7.89 -8.47
N SER A 21 6.76 6.64 -8.41
CA SER A 21 5.91 5.47 -8.66
C SER A 21 4.78 5.35 -7.62
N GLY A 22 5.07 5.65 -6.36
CA GLY A 22 4.09 5.69 -5.28
C GLY A 22 3.01 6.75 -5.51
N ILE A 23 3.40 7.99 -5.87
CA ILE A 23 2.47 9.08 -6.19
C ILE A 23 1.59 8.70 -7.40
N TYR A 24 2.19 8.15 -8.44
CA TYR A 24 1.47 7.71 -9.63
C TYR A 24 0.41 6.65 -9.29
N SER A 25 0.78 5.61 -8.58
CA SER A 25 -0.12 4.50 -8.21
C SER A 25 -1.23 4.97 -7.27
N ALA A 26 -0.88 5.71 -6.21
CA ALA A 26 -1.85 6.21 -5.23
C ALA A 26 -2.85 7.19 -5.85
N SER A 27 -2.39 8.09 -6.74
CA SER A 27 -3.28 9.04 -7.40
C SER A 27 -4.27 8.37 -8.36
N ARG A 28 -3.85 7.34 -9.06
CA ARG A 28 -4.75 6.55 -9.92
C ARG A 28 -5.75 5.72 -9.11
N MET A 29 -5.33 5.18 -7.97
CA MET A 29 -6.24 4.49 -7.05
C MET A 29 -7.28 5.46 -6.49
N LEU A 30 -6.87 6.65 -6.05
CA LEU A 30 -7.78 7.68 -5.55
C LEU A 30 -8.77 8.15 -6.64
N PHE A 31 -8.30 8.31 -7.88
CA PHE A 31 -9.16 8.58 -9.02
C PHE A 31 -10.20 7.47 -9.23
N LYS A 32 -9.77 6.20 -9.27
CA LYS A 32 -10.67 5.07 -9.44
C LYS A 32 -11.73 4.98 -8.34
N LEU A 33 -11.35 5.11 -7.08
CA LEU A 33 -12.28 5.17 -5.95
C LEU A 33 -13.30 6.31 -6.09
N SER A 34 -12.90 7.45 -6.68
CA SER A 34 -13.81 8.56 -6.94
C SER A 34 -14.79 8.28 -8.07
N VAL A 35 -14.36 7.56 -9.11
CA VAL A 35 -15.25 7.11 -10.19
C VAL A 35 -16.27 6.11 -9.65
N ASP A 36 -15.86 5.20 -8.78
CA ASP A 36 -16.72 4.20 -8.13
C ASP A 36 -17.63 4.80 -7.04
N GLY A 37 -17.51 6.11 -6.76
CA GLY A 37 -18.35 6.81 -5.78
C GLY A 37 -17.90 6.63 -4.33
N GLU A 38 -16.76 5.98 -4.07
CA GLU A 38 -16.23 5.70 -2.74
C GLU A 38 -15.57 6.91 -2.07
N VAL A 39 -15.15 7.91 -2.83
CA VAL A 39 -14.57 9.17 -2.34
C VAL A 39 -15.17 10.35 -3.10
N PRO A 40 -15.00 11.60 -2.63
CA PRO A 40 -15.59 12.77 -3.28
C PRO A 40 -15.27 12.87 -4.77
N LYS A 41 -16.26 13.24 -5.58
CA LYS A 41 -16.17 13.38 -7.05
C LYS A 41 -15.12 14.39 -7.54
N VAL A 42 -14.56 15.20 -6.66
CA VAL A 42 -13.48 16.15 -6.99
C VAL A 42 -12.24 15.42 -7.54
N PHE A 43 -11.96 14.22 -7.05
CA PHE A 43 -10.82 13.41 -7.46
C PHE A 43 -11.00 12.71 -8.81
N SER A 44 -12.23 12.63 -9.35
CA SER A 44 -12.50 12.08 -10.68
C SER A 44 -12.26 13.07 -11.82
N LYS A 45 -11.86 14.32 -11.51
CA LYS A 45 -11.56 15.32 -12.54
C LYS A 45 -10.25 15.01 -13.24
N LEU A 46 -10.32 14.85 -14.55
CA LEU A 46 -9.15 14.68 -15.42
C LEU A 46 -8.75 16.02 -16.06
N SER A 47 -7.46 16.21 -16.28
CA SER A 47 -6.95 17.32 -17.09
C SER A 47 -7.15 17.04 -18.58
N LYS A 48 -6.86 18.03 -19.44
CA LYS A 48 -6.88 17.88 -20.91
C LYS A 48 -5.98 16.75 -21.42
N ARG A 49 -4.99 16.32 -20.62
CA ARG A 49 -4.05 15.20 -20.92
C ARG A 49 -4.46 13.89 -20.26
N VAL A 50 -5.72 13.75 -19.80
CA VAL A 50 -6.26 12.54 -19.13
C VAL A 50 -5.47 12.18 -17.84
N VAL A 51 -4.95 13.20 -17.15
CA VAL A 51 -4.20 13.03 -15.89
C VAL A 51 -5.05 13.52 -14.71
N PRO A 52 -5.17 12.76 -13.62
CA PRO A 52 -5.96 13.15 -12.43
C PRO A 52 -5.19 14.15 -11.54
N ASN A 53 -5.05 15.39 -12.01
CA ASN A 53 -4.23 16.41 -11.35
C ASN A 53 -4.62 16.67 -9.90
N VAL A 54 -5.93 16.69 -9.59
CA VAL A 54 -6.40 16.93 -8.22
C VAL A 54 -5.96 15.80 -7.30
N ALA A 55 -6.04 14.55 -7.74
CA ALA A 55 -5.59 13.41 -6.96
C ALA A 55 -4.06 13.45 -6.74
N ILE A 56 -3.29 13.76 -7.78
CA ILE A 56 -1.82 13.89 -7.68
C ILE A 56 -1.44 14.98 -6.69
N LEU A 57 -2.02 16.17 -6.82
CA LEU A 57 -1.73 17.29 -5.93
C LEU A 57 -2.09 16.97 -4.48
N THR A 58 -3.21 16.29 -4.25
CA THR A 58 -3.60 15.88 -2.90
C THR A 58 -2.62 14.87 -2.30
N ILE A 59 -2.21 13.85 -3.05
CA ILE A 59 -1.21 12.88 -2.56
C ILE A 59 0.13 13.58 -2.30
N SER A 60 0.59 14.40 -3.24
CA SER A 60 1.84 15.16 -3.08
C SER A 60 1.80 16.10 -1.88
N PHE A 61 0.68 16.76 -1.63
CA PHE A 61 0.49 17.64 -0.47
C PHE A 61 0.62 16.86 0.85
N TRP A 62 0.00 15.70 0.98
CA TRP A 62 0.10 14.88 2.19
C TRP A 62 1.51 14.33 2.42
N ILE A 63 2.22 13.94 1.35
CA ILE A 63 3.62 13.52 1.44
C ILE A 63 4.50 14.69 1.91
N PHE A 64 4.31 15.88 1.31
CA PHE A 64 5.04 17.08 1.68
C PHE A 64 4.77 17.50 3.13
N LEU A 65 3.51 17.46 3.55
CA LEU A 65 3.12 17.73 4.93
C LEU A 65 3.80 16.75 5.91
N GLY A 66 3.81 15.45 5.59
CA GLY A 66 4.51 14.44 6.38
C GLY A 66 6.02 14.72 6.50
N PHE A 67 6.65 15.16 5.40
CA PHE A 67 8.04 15.59 5.41
C PHE A 67 8.28 16.80 6.33
N ILE A 68 7.45 17.84 6.24
CA ILE A 68 7.54 19.04 7.08
C ILE A 68 7.39 18.67 8.57
N VAL A 69 6.38 17.87 8.90
CA VAL A 69 6.15 17.42 10.29
C VAL A 69 7.36 16.64 10.81
N ASN A 70 7.89 15.71 10.02
CA ASN A 70 9.07 14.95 10.42
C ASN A 70 10.30 15.86 10.61
N MET A 71 10.51 16.82 9.73
CA MET A 71 11.60 17.80 9.83
C MET A 71 11.48 18.66 11.10
N LEU A 72 10.29 19.19 11.38
CA LEU A 72 10.05 19.99 12.59
C LEU A 72 10.28 19.17 13.87
N LEU A 73 9.75 17.96 13.92
CA LEU A 73 9.93 17.08 15.07
C LEU A 73 11.41 16.73 15.29
N SER A 74 12.18 16.50 14.22
CA SER A 74 13.61 16.22 14.32
C SER A 74 14.42 17.41 14.84
N MET A 75 13.97 18.64 14.63
CA MET A 75 14.61 19.85 15.18
C MET A 75 14.36 20.02 16.68
N PHE A 76 13.23 19.55 17.20
CA PHE A 76 12.85 19.74 18.59
C PHE A 76 13.22 18.55 19.50
N ASN A 77 13.37 17.34 18.96
CA ASN A 77 13.67 16.17 19.76
C ASN A 77 14.34 15.05 18.94
N ALA A 78 15.49 14.56 19.41
CA ALA A 78 16.22 13.45 18.75
C ALA A 78 15.41 12.13 18.70
N ALA A 79 14.43 11.94 19.59
CA ALA A 79 13.52 10.79 19.57
C ALA A 79 12.55 10.77 18.37
N SER A 80 12.42 11.88 17.65
CA SER A 80 11.52 12.01 16.49
C SER A 80 11.96 11.22 15.25
N ALA A 81 13.21 10.81 15.16
CA ALA A 81 13.68 9.91 14.11
C ALA A 81 12.90 8.58 14.09
N ASN A 82 12.39 8.15 15.25
CA ASN A 82 11.59 6.95 15.38
C ASN A 82 10.17 7.09 14.79
N ILE A 83 9.62 8.31 14.71
CA ILE A 83 8.26 8.53 14.18
C ILE A 83 8.19 8.21 12.70
N PHE A 84 9.17 8.62 11.90
CA PHE A 84 9.23 8.24 10.48
C PHE A 84 9.29 6.72 10.32
N VAL A 85 10.13 6.05 11.12
CA VAL A 85 10.24 4.59 11.08
C VAL A 85 8.92 3.93 11.48
N ILE A 86 8.23 4.42 12.51
CA ILE A 86 6.93 3.90 12.94
C ILE A 86 5.87 4.06 11.84
N VAL A 87 5.76 5.25 11.24
CA VAL A 87 4.81 5.52 10.17
C VAL A 87 5.10 4.65 8.93
N TYR A 88 6.36 4.59 8.52
CA TYR A 88 6.79 3.76 7.39
C TYR A 88 6.52 2.28 7.65
N SER A 89 6.93 1.77 8.81
CA SER A 89 6.72 0.38 9.18
C SER A 89 5.24 0.03 9.36
N SER A 90 4.41 0.99 9.79
CA SER A 90 2.96 0.77 9.91
C SER A 90 2.27 0.54 8.57
N SER A 91 2.86 0.98 7.46
CA SER A 91 2.35 0.73 6.10
C SER A 91 2.60 -0.70 5.61
N VAL A 92 3.50 -1.43 6.26
CA VAL A 92 3.85 -2.81 5.86
C VAL A 92 2.65 -3.74 5.96
N LEU A 93 1.92 -3.71 7.08
CA LEU A 93 0.76 -4.59 7.26
C LEU A 93 -0.35 -4.31 6.23
N PRO A 94 -0.83 -3.06 6.02
CA PRO A 94 -1.75 -2.76 4.93
C PRO A 94 -1.22 -3.14 3.55
N GLY A 95 0.09 -2.97 3.32
CA GLY A 95 0.74 -3.36 2.07
C GLY A 95 0.80 -4.88 1.83
N MET A 96 0.79 -5.69 2.87
CA MET A 96 0.77 -7.16 2.75
C MET A 96 -0.63 -7.72 2.44
N VAL A 97 -1.71 -7.01 2.79
CA VAL A 97 -3.10 -7.46 2.53
C VAL A 97 -3.35 -7.79 1.05
N PRO A 98 -2.97 -6.93 0.07
CA PRO A 98 -3.09 -7.29 -1.34
C PRO A 98 -2.37 -8.58 -1.73
N TRP A 99 -1.21 -8.87 -1.15
CA TRP A 99 -0.48 -10.10 -1.43
C TRP A 99 -1.25 -11.35 -1.00
N PHE A 100 -1.87 -11.33 0.18
CA PHE A 100 -2.75 -12.41 0.61
C PHE A 100 -3.95 -12.54 -0.32
N ILE A 101 -4.59 -11.43 -0.69
CA ILE A 101 -5.74 -11.43 -1.61
C ILE A 101 -5.35 -12.01 -2.96
N ILE A 102 -4.21 -11.63 -3.54
CA ILE A 102 -3.72 -12.12 -4.82
C ILE A 102 -3.51 -13.64 -4.76
N LEU A 103 -2.81 -14.15 -3.73
CA LEU A 103 -2.52 -15.57 -3.59
C LEU A 103 -3.81 -16.40 -3.40
N ILE A 104 -4.74 -15.92 -2.58
CA ILE A 104 -6.04 -16.59 -2.35
C ILE A 104 -6.90 -16.54 -3.62
N SER A 105 -6.90 -15.40 -4.31
CA SER A 105 -7.65 -15.24 -5.56
C SER A 105 -7.11 -16.17 -6.65
N GLU A 106 -5.80 -16.33 -6.75
CA GLU A 106 -5.19 -17.27 -7.69
C GLU A 106 -5.60 -18.71 -7.39
N LEU A 107 -5.56 -19.13 -6.12
CA LEU A 107 -6.02 -20.47 -5.72
C LEU A 107 -7.47 -20.71 -6.10
N ASN A 108 -8.36 -19.75 -5.83
CA ASN A 108 -9.77 -19.84 -6.14
C ASN A 108 -10.02 -19.84 -7.67
N PHE A 109 -9.32 -18.97 -8.40
CA PHE A 109 -9.44 -18.90 -9.85
C PHE A 109 -9.08 -20.23 -10.51
N ARG A 110 -7.94 -20.78 -10.14
CA ARG A 110 -7.48 -22.07 -10.69
C ARG A 110 -8.37 -23.24 -10.31
N ARG A 111 -8.97 -23.21 -9.12
CA ARG A 111 -9.92 -24.23 -8.68
C ARG A 111 -11.24 -24.17 -9.45
N ASN A 112 -11.72 -22.97 -9.75
CA ASN A 112 -13.04 -22.77 -10.36
C ASN A 112 -13.02 -22.79 -11.90
N ASN A 113 -11.85 -22.55 -12.52
CA ASN A 113 -11.71 -22.44 -13.98
C ASN A 113 -10.65 -23.40 -14.55
N PRO A 114 -10.78 -24.73 -14.36
CA PRO A 114 -9.77 -25.68 -14.81
C PRO A 114 -9.66 -25.76 -16.34
N ALA A 115 -10.73 -25.40 -17.09
CA ALA A 115 -10.75 -25.45 -18.55
C ALA A 115 -9.88 -24.34 -19.17
N GLU A 116 -9.94 -23.12 -18.63
CA GLU A 116 -9.17 -21.98 -19.14
C GLU A 116 -7.67 -22.13 -18.89
N LEU A 117 -7.30 -22.94 -17.91
CA LEU A 117 -5.90 -23.17 -17.55
C LEU A 117 -5.17 -24.16 -18.47
N LYS A 118 -5.91 -24.98 -19.24
CA LYS A 118 -5.28 -25.96 -20.15
C LYS A 118 -4.47 -25.29 -21.25
N ASP A 119 -4.97 -24.20 -21.79
CA ASP A 119 -4.36 -23.48 -22.92
C ASP A 119 -3.62 -22.21 -22.50
N HIS A 120 -3.49 -21.96 -21.18
CA HIS A 120 -2.80 -20.76 -20.70
C HIS A 120 -1.28 -20.85 -20.94
N PRO A 121 -0.69 -19.87 -21.61
CA PRO A 121 0.74 -19.92 -22.00
C PRO A 121 1.69 -19.87 -20.80
N PHE A 122 1.24 -19.34 -19.67
CA PHE A 122 2.03 -19.23 -18.45
C PHE A 122 1.45 -20.11 -17.34
N LYS A 123 2.16 -21.17 -17.02
CA LYS A 123 1.79 -22.09 -15.93
C LYS A 123 2.77 -21.92 -14.78
N MET A 124 2.26 -21.65 -13.59
CA MET A 124 3.10 -21.60 -12.39
C MET A 124 3.69 -22.98 -12.09
N PRO A 125 5.02 -23.14 -12.01
CA PRO A 125 5.63 -24.41 -11.65
C PRO A 125 5.24 -24.81 -10.20
N LEU A 126 5.15 -26.11 -9.95
CA LEU A 126 4.85 -26.67 -8.62
C LEU A 126 3.55 -26.15 -7.97
N TYR A 127 2.58 -25.72 -8.79
CA TYR A 127 1.24 -25.42 -8.25
C TYR A 127 0.58 -26.70 -7.69
N PRO A 128 -0.12 -26.67 -6.55
CA PRO A 128 -0.43 -25.54 -5.67
C PRO A 128 0.58 -25.28 -4.54
N ALA A 129 1.64 -26.09 -4.44
CA ALA A 129 2.58 -26.06 -3.32
C ALA A 129 3.23 -24.67 -3.12
N TYR A 130 3.60 -24.00 -4.21
CA TYR A 130 4.20 -22.66 -4.15
C TYR A 130 3.26 -21.60 -3.54
N ASN A 131 1.97 -21.65 -3.85
CA ASN A 131 1.00 -20.72 -3.28
C ASN A 131 0.82 -20.92 -1.78
N TYR A 132 0.74 -22.16 -1.33
CA TYR A 132 0.67 -22.46 0.10
C TYR A 132 1.94 -22.08 0.82
N PHE A 133 3.11 -22.36 0.23
CA PHE A 133 4.38 -21.94 0.77
C PHE A 133 4.45 -20.41 0.93
N SER A 134 4.03 -19.64 -0.08
CA SER A 134 4.02 -18.18 -0.04
C SER A 134 3.06 -17.65 1.04
N LEU A 135 1.87 -18.24 1.17
CA LEU A 135 0.92 -17.88 2.23
C LEU A 135 1.48 -18.17 3.63
N ILE A 136 2.11 -19.31 3.81
CA ILE A 136 2.75 -19.67 5.09
C ILE A 136 3.91 -18.72 5.38
N ALA A 137 4.77 -18.45 4.41
CA ALA A 137 5.90 -17.54 4.57
C ALA A 137 5.45 -16.13 4.97
N LEU A 138 4.45 -15.56 4.28
CA LEU A 138 3.88 -14.26 4.64
C LEU A 138 3.27 -14.25 6.04
N SER A 139 2.57 -15.34 6.42
CA SER A 139 1.98 -15.47 7.75
C SER A 139 3.05 -15.56 8.84
N VAL A 140 4.13 -16.31 8.60
CA VAL A 140 5.27 -16.42 9.52
C VAL A 140 5.96 -15.06 9.68
N ILE A 141 6.17 -14.32 8.59
CA ILE A 141 6.74 -12.96 8.65
C ILE A 141 5.88 -12.05 9.52
N LEU A 142 4.54 -12.06 9.33
CA LEU A 142 3.63 -11.25 10.14
C LEU A 142 3.68 -11.64 11.62
N LEU A 143 3.70 -12.94 11.94
CA LEU A 143 3.82 -13.42 13.30
C LEU A 143 5.14 -12.96 13.93
N PHE A 144 6.24 -13.10 13.20
CA PHE A 144 7.56 -12.65 13.67
C PHE A 144 7.57 -11.14 13.95
N MET A 145 7.00 -10.33 13.05
CA MET A 145 6.89 -8.89 13.26
C MET A 145 6.05 -8.52 14.48
N PHE A 146 5.01 -9.31 14.79
CA PHE A 146 4.17 -9.08 15.96
C PHE A 146 4.89 -9.39 17.27
N PHE A 147 5.73 -10.43 17.30
CA PHE A 147 6.49 -10.83 18.48
C PHE A 147 7.75 -9.98 18.69
N ASN A 148 8.27 -9.34 17.65
CA ASN A 148 9.46 -8.50 17.77
C ASN A 148 9.09 -7.15 18.41
N PRO A 149 9.74 -6.74 19.52
CA PRO A 149 9.46 -5.48 20.22
C PRO A 149 9.57 -4.23 19.33
N ASP A 150 10.53 -4.21 18.40
CA ASP A 150 10.80 -3.06 17.54
C ASP A 150 9.71 -2.83 16.48
N THR A 151 9.06 -3.89 16.01
CA THR A 151 8.05 -3.83 14.94
C THR A 151 6.62 -3.98 15.44
N ARG A 152 6.42 -4.46 16.68
CA ARG A 152 5.09 -4.70 17.25
C ARG A 152 4.20 -3.47 17.27
N ILE A 153 4.75 -2.31 17.62
CA ILE A 153 4.00 -1.03 17.63
C ILE A 153 3.52 -0.71 16.21
N SER A 154 4.39 -0.83 15.23
CA SER A 154 4.09 -0.55 13.82
C SER A 154 2.99 -1.48 13.26
N VAL A 155 3.08 -2.77 13.57
CA VAL A 155 2.05 -3.76 13.16
C VAL A 155 0.71 -3.44 13.83
N SER A 156 0.73 -3.08 15.13
CA SER A 156 -0.49 -2.72 15.86
C SER A 156 -1.16 -1.48 15.28
N VAL A 157 -0.40 -0.44 14.95
CA VAL A 157 -0.90 0.79 14.29
C VAL A 157 -1.48 0.45 12.91
N GLY A 158 -0.79 -0.38 12.12
CA GLY A 158 -1.28 -0.85 10.83
C GLY A 158 -2.59 -1.65 10.94
N ALA A 159 -2.72 -2.50 11.96
CA ALA A 159 -3.93 -3.26 12.22
C ALA A 159 -5.10 -2.34 12.62
N VAL A 160 -4.88 -1.39 13.51
CA VAL A 160 -5.89 -0.39 13.90
C VAL A 160 -6.36 0.41 12.68
N PHE A 161 -5.42 0.83 11.81
CA PHE A 161 -5.75 1.51 10.57
C PHE A 161 -6.67 0.66 9.68
N LEU A 162 -6.37 -0.61 9.47
CA LEU A 162 -7.20 -1.53 8.67
C LEU A 162 -8.60 -1.71 9.27
N VAL A 163 -8.69 -1.84 10.60
CA VAL A 163 -9.98 -1.95 11.30
C VAL A 163 -10.82 -0.68 11.10
N ILE A 164 -10.22 0.49 11.30
CA ILE A 164 -10.90 1.78 11.10
C ILE A 164 -11.41 1.90 9.66
N MET A 165 -10.56 1.60 8.67
CA MET A 165 -10.96 1.66 7.26
C MET A 165 -12.08 0.67 6.93
N SER A 166 -12.05 -0.54 7.49
CA SER A 166 -13.10 -1.54 7.31
C SER A 166 -14.44 -1.09 7.92
N ILE A 167 -14.40 -0.45 9.09
CA ILE A 167 -15.60 0.10 9.73
C ILE A 167 -16.17 1.25 8.89
N ILE A 168 -15.33 2.19 8.44
CA ILE A 168 -15.76 3.33 7.60
C ILE A 168 -16.41 2.81 6.32
N TYR A 169 -15.79 1.84 5.67
CA TYR A 169 -16.35 1.22 4.46
C TYR A 169 -17.73 0.59 4.72
N LYS A 170 -17.84 -0.23 5.76
CA LYS A 170 -19.12 -0.88 6.11
C LYS A 170 -20.23 0.11 6.42
N LEU A 171 -19.94 1.15 7.20
CA LEU A 171 -20.90 2.19 7.54
C LEU A 171 -21.39 2.95 6.29
N ARG A 172 -20.48 3.17 5.35
CA ARG A 172 -20.80 3.89 4.12
C ARG A 172 -21.65 3.03 3.17
N THR A 173 -21.31 1.76 2.97
CA THR A 173 -22.08 0.82 2.15
C THR A 173 -23.50 0.69 2.67
N GLN A 174 -23.68 0.50 3.98
CA GLN A 174 -25.00 0.44 4.59
C GLN A 174 -25.83 1.73 4.40
N ARG A 175 -25.16 2.88 4.26
CA ARG A 175 -25.85 4.15 4.00
C ARG A 175 -26.28 4.29 2.55
N GLN A 176 -25.54 3.74 1.62
CA GLN A 176 -25.89 3.70 0.20
C GLN A 176 -27.06 2.75 -0.04
N ASP A 177 -27.07 1.56 0.56
CA ASP A 177 -28.15 0.58 0.45
C ASP A 177 -29.50 1.08 1.02
N LYS A 178 -29.45 2.02 1.97
CA LYS A 178 -30.68 2.66 2.53
C LYS A 178 -31.21 3.81 1.69
N LEU A 179 -30.45 4.30 0.73
CA LEU A 179 -30.81 5.42 -0.14
C LEU A 179 -31.16 4.97 -1.57
N ALA A 180 -30.90 3.71 -1.90
CA ALA A 180 -31.31 3.04 -3.16
C ALA A 180 -32.62 2.29 -2.96
#